data_531468a4fdd69492d934c3e3f65455b5
#
_entry.id   531468a4fdd69492d934c3e3f65455b5
#
_cell.length_a   1.000
_cell.length_b   1.000
_cell.length_c   1.000
_cell.angle_alpha   90.00
_cell.angle_beta   90.00
_cell.angle_gamma   90.00
#
_symmetry.space_group_name_H-M   'P 1'
#
loop_
_entity.id
_entity.type
_entity.pdbx_description
1 polymer ?
#
loop_
_entity_poly.entity_id
_entity_poly.type
_entity_poly.pdbx_seq_one_letter_code
_entity_poly.pdbx_strand_id
1 'polypeptide(L)'
;MESDPVFTLSPDRSRLAVAVRRADGRSNSYCSGIYIVDQNGQASLIDAGPGVAFWRYDNFFGTRGFPTGVTKVITPLWSSNGDNLAFLKLVNDRLQLWRWDVGGHSRPVAAPEDDIVDFRFGADGKGLVYKQRADGPPTEELNQEALRGYRLDERFFPFASRAPFPRGGASYRFYRVDLDGSARGPATEAEIAAFANDRSAALRNGAIMVDVKADAEGMGRIHMLIGTAEQFCRSASCTDIEGQPWVTQSGHIRFVRREGWGRSLAAIYEWKGGDTDPARLFQTSDLLKGCVPIDDDVLCVRENATRPRYIDRIRLQDGKSRTIFEPNPDHAKIVHGRVERLQWTNAMGIPSYGDLVYPPTFQPGRHYPLIITQYESRGFLRGGTGDEFPIQLFAKAGYLVLNIERPQSPVSAKQLAPLERQRRENADFLARRNILSTIETKVLELINTGLVDPDRIGITGLSDGSTTTQFAALHSQMFNAASISGCCWEPSQTWLLGTAIQQHYQSIGWPASPEASSAIWSQMSLSRNASRVAFPILMQVADGELYPMLEAVRALRAANSPVDVYVFPDELHIKRQPIHRLNVYRRNLRWFDFWLMDKMPADGIEREEASRWAQMRRDWKQGGIDLPTSD
;
A
#
# COMPACT_ATOMS: atom_id res chain seq x y z
N MET A 1 6.29 1.22 -2.36
CA MET A 1 6.74 1.66 -1.03
C MET A 1 7.42 0.58 -0.18
N GLU A 2 7.39 -0.68 -0.51
CA GLU A 2 8.18 -1.75 0.13
C GLU A 2 9.16 -2.31 -0.90
N SER A 3 10.29 -1.64 -1.11
CA SER A 3 11.36 -2.10 -2.01
C SER A 3 12.33 -3.05 -1.31
N ASP A 4 12.48 -2.92 0.00
CA ASP A 4 13.45 -3.70 0.76
C ASP A 4 12.88 -5.09 1.10
N PRO A 5 13.67 -6.16 0.94
CA PRO A 5 13.24 -7.50 1.29
C PRO A 5 13.10 -7.63 2.82
N VAL A 6 12.08 -8.39 3.28
CA VAL A 6 11.89 -8.71 4.71
C VAL A 6 12.88 -9.77 5.22
N PHE A 7 13.81 -10.21 4.39
CA PHE A 7 14.77 -11.26 4.70
C PHE A 7 16.13 -11.00 4.06
N THR A 8 17.17 -11.63 4.58
CA THR A 8 18.49 -11.69 3.97
C THR A 8 19.10 -13.08 4.08
N LEU A 9 19.97 -13.41 3.12
CA LEU A 9 20.78 -14.64 3.14
C LEU A 9 22.06 -14.45 3.96
N SER A 10 22.48 -15.48 4.71
CA SER A 10 23.82 -15.56 5.28
C SER A 10 24.88 -15.59 4.15
N PRO A 11 26.12 -15.16 4.42
CA PRO A 11 27.18 -15.14 3.40
C PRO A 11 27.47 -16.51 2.78
N ASP A 12 27.36 -17.59 3.56
CA ASP A 12 27.50 -18.98 3.12
C ASP A 12 26.22 -19.52 2.44
N ARG A 13 25.15 -18.70 2.34
CA ARG A 13 23.84 -19.02 1.76
C ARG A 13 23.10 -20.18 2.43
N SER A 14 23.53 -20.62 3.61
CA SER A 14 22.93 -21.75 4.33
C SER A 14 21.69 -21.36 5.15
N ARG A 15 21.53 -20.08 5.47
CA ARG A 15 20.46 -19.57 6.37
C ARG A 15 19.84 -18.29 5.85
N LEU A 16 18.55 -18.13 6.17
CA LEU A 16 17.80 -16.89 5.97
C LEU A 16 17.53 -16.25 7.33
N ALA A 17 17.72 -14.96 7.44
CA ALA A 17 17.16 -14.16 8.54
C ALA A 17 15.91 -13.45 8.04
N VAL A 18 14.78 -13.65 8.73
CA VAL A 18 13.46 -13.16 8.33
C VAL A 18 12.83 -12.34 9.43
N ALA A 19 12.40 -11.10 9.11
CA ALA A 19 11.61 -10.28 10.02
C ALA A 19 10.11 -10.56 9.83
N VAL A 20 9.43 -10.89 10.94
CA VAL A 20 7.99 -11.18 10.98
C VAL A 20 7.31 -10.26 11.98
N ARG A 21 6.07 -9.86 11.69
CA ARG A 21 5.22 -9.08 12.61
C ARG A 21 3.86 -9.73 12.76
N ARG A 22 3.26 -9.56 13.93
CA ARG A 22 1.91 -10.03 14.23
C ARG A 22 1.10 -8.92 14.90
N ALA A 23 -0.13 -8.70 14.43
CA ALA A 23 -1.12 -7.85 15.07
C ALA A 23 -1.96 -8.67 16.06
N ASP A 24 -2.30 -8.10 17.20
CA ASP A 24 -3.24 -8.66 18.16
C ASP A 24 -4.36 -7.64 18.44
N GLY A 25 -5.57 -7.94 17.96
CA GLY A 25 -6.75 -7.09 18.16
C GLY A 25 -7.29 -7.11 19.61
N ARG A 26 -6.93 -8.09 20.44
CA ARG A 26 -7.38 -8.15 21.84
C ARG A 26 -6.60 -7.20 22.71
N SER A 27 -5.28 -7.22 22.60
CA SER A 27 -4.39 -6.30 23.32
C SER A 27 -4.20 -4.96 22.62
N ASN A 28 -4.77 -4.79 21.41
CA ASN A 28 -4.58 -3.63 20.53
C ASN A 28 -3.11 -3.30 20.30
N SER A 29 -2.30 -4.31 20.09
CA SER A 29 -0.84 -4.18 19.98
C SER A 29 -0.27 -4.97 18.82
N TYR A 30 1.00 -4.72 18.56
CA TYR A 30 1.83 -5.51 17.64
C TYR A 30 2.97 -6.16 18.41
N CYS A 31 3.49 -7.25 17.85
CA CYS A 31 4.80 -7.77 18.17
C CYS A 31 5.57 -8.05 16.88
N SER A 32 6.89 -8.00 16.99
CA SER A 32 7.82 -8.33 15.90
C SER A 32 8.77 -9.43 16.37
N GLY A 33 9.32 -10.22 15.42
CA GLY A 33 10.28 -11.25 15.70
C GLY A 33 11.24 -11.45 14.53
N ILE A 34 12.43 -11.94 14.83
CA ILE A 34 13.44 -12.34 13.86
C ILE A 34 13.57 -13.86 13.91
N TYR A 35 13.39 -14.48 12.76
CA TYR A 35 13.56 -15.92 12.56
C TYR A 35 14.83 -16.20 11.76
N ILE A 36 15.52 -17.28 12.14
CA ILE A 36 16.52 -17.93 11.30
C ILE A 36 15.90 -19.16 10.69
N VAL A 37 15.99 -19.28 9.38
CA VAL A 37 15.44 -20.40 8.60
C VAL A 37 16.58 -21.09 7.88
N ASP A 38 16.73 -22.39 8.05
CA ASP A 38 17.74 -23.19 7.36
C ASP A 38 17.30 -23.58 5.93
N GLN A 39 18.18 -24.24 5.19
CA GLN A 39 17.91 -24.69 3.82
C GLN A 39 16.77 -25.72 3.75
N ASN A 40 16.46 -26.42 4.85
CA ASN A 40 15.37 -27.41 4.92
C ASN A 40 14.02 -26.76 5.26
N GLY A 41 14.03 -25.46 5.62
CA GLY A 41 12.84 -24.73 6.03
C GLY A 41 12.57 -24.81 7.55
N GLN A 42 13.49 -25.32 8.35
CA GLN A 42 13.37 -25.31 9.80
C GLN A 42 13.61 -23.89 10.31
N ALA A 43 12.64 -23.34 11.00
CA ALA A 43 12.64 -21.96 11.48
C ALA A 43 12.83 -21.91 13.00
N SER A 44 13.69 -21.03 13.47
CA SER A 44 13.96 -20.76 14.89
C SER A 44 13.79 -19.28 15.17
N LEU A 45 12.98 -18.92 16.15
CA LEU A 45 12.84 -17.56 16.65
C LEU A 45 14.05 -17.19 17.50
N ILE A 46 14.82 -16.18 17.10
CA ILE A 46 16.04 -15.75 17.82
C ILE A 46 15.82 -14.49 18.64
N ASP A 47 14.85 -13.66 18.27
CA ASP A 47 14.48 -12.45 18.99
C ASP A 47 12.99 -12.14 18.80
N ALA A 48 12.37 -11.58 19.85
CA ALA A 48 11.04 -11.04 19.80
C ALA A 48 10.95 -9.75 20.63
N GLY A 49 10.03 -8.87 20.24
CA GLY A 49 9.80 -7.62 20.94
C GLY A 49 8.40 -7.05 20.71
N PRO A 50 7.96 -6.14 21.59
CA PRO A 50 6.70 -5.45 21.41
C PRO A 50 6.80 -4.40 20.32
N GLY A 51 5.66 -4.13 19.66
CA GLY A 51 5.49 -3.03 18.72
C GLY A 51 6.06 -3.27 17.33
N VAL A 52 5.76 -2.31 16.47
CA VAL A 52 6.29 -2.18 15.11
C VAL A 52 6.52 -0.70 14.82
N ALA A 53 7.54 -0.39 14.05
CA ALA A 53 7.75 0.97 13.57
C ALA A 53 6.82 1.29 12.39
N PHE A 54 6.39 2.54 12.31
CA PHE A 54 5.63 3.04 11.17
C PHE A 54 6.48 3.98 10.33
N TRP A 55 6.22 3.95 9.03
CA TRP A 55 6.89 4.81 8.08
C TRP A 55 6.45 6.26 8.27
N ARG A 56 7.40 7.20 8.18
CA ARG A 56 7.16 8.65 8.14
C ARG A 56 7.92 9.24 6.96
N TYR A 57 7.36 10.24 6.30
CA TYR A 57 8.08 10.97 5.27
C TYR A 57 9.18 11.84 5.89
N ASP A 58 10.39 11.71 5.34
CA ASP A 58 11.54 12.53 5.74
C ASP A 58 11.45 13.96 5.21
N ASN A 59 10.74 14.15 4.11
CA ASN A 59 10.35 15.46 3.58
C ASN A 59 8.98 15.31 2.90
N PHE A 60 7.98 16.03 3.38
CA PHE A 60 6.63 16.06 2.82
C PHE A 60 6.22 17.52 2.65
N PHE A 61 6.25 18.02 1.41
CA PHE A 61 5.95 19.42 1.09
C PHE A 61 6.67 20.43 1.99
N GLY A 62 7.97 20.23 2.20
CA GLY A 62 8.80 21.13 3.01
C GLY A 62 8.70 20.94 4.53
N THR A 63 8.03 19.90 4.98
CA THR A 63 7.96 19.48 6.40
C THR A 63 8.46 18.07 6.59
N ARG A 64 8.84 17.68 7.82
CA ARG A 64 9.35 16.34 8.13
C ARG A 64 8.46 15.60 9.14
N GLY A 65 8.56 14.27 9.10
CA GLY A 65 7.91 13.39 10.06
C GLY A 65 6.43 13.12 9.80
N PHE A 66 5.93 13.46 8.61
CA PHE A 66 4.53 13.22 8.26
C PHE A 66 4.22 11.70 8.31
N PRO A 67 3.25 11.26 9.13
CA PRO A 67 2.98 9.86 9.38
C PRO A 67 2.12 9.23 8.26
N THR A 68 2.34 7.95 7.98
CA THR A 68 1.63 7.25 6.90
C THR A 68 0.64 6.17 7.37
N GLY A 69 0.83 5.60 8.56
CA GLY A 69 0.13 4.39 9.02
C GLY A 69 0.69 3.08 8.42
N VAL A 70 1.61 3.17 7.46
CA VAL A 70 2.28 2.00 6.87
C VAL A 70 3.41 1.55 7.78
N THR A 71 3.48 0.26 8.07
CA THR A 71 4.57 -0.30 8.88
C THR A 71 5.90 -0.27 8.12
N LYS A 72 6.96 0.13 8.83
CA LYS A 72 8.33 0.11 8.30
C LYS A 72 8.83 -1.33 8.18
N VAL A 73 9.40 -1.67 7.03
CA VAL A 73 10.13 -2.92 6.86
C VAL A 73 11.45 -2.82 7.60
N ILE A 74 11.80 -3.84 8.38
CA ILE A 74 13.10 -4.00 9.03
C ILE A 74 13.78 -5.17 8.34
N THR A 75 14.88 -4.89 7.64
CA THR A 75 15.69 -5.91 6.99
C THR A 75 16.87 -6.24 7.90
N PRO A 76 16.96 -7.47 8.45
CA PRO A 76 18.14 -7.88 9.20
C PRO A 76 19.34 -8.01 8.26
N LEU A 77 20.56 -7.79 8.76
CA LEU A 77 21.81 -7.90 7.97
C LEU A 77 22.79 -8.83 8.65
N TRP A 78 23.41 -9.73 7.86
CA TRP A 78 24.49 -10.59 8.31
C TRP A 78 25.84 -9.88 8.26
N SER A 79 26.72 -10.18 9.21
CA SER A 79 28.15 -9.86 9.09
C SER A 79 28.76 -10.65 7.94
N SER A 80 29.87 -10.16 7.37
CA SER A 80 30.55 -10.78 6.22
C SER A 80 31.02 -12.21 6.48
N ASN A 81 31.35 -12.55 7.74
CA ASN A 81 31.74 -13.91 8.17
C ASN A 81 30.53 -14.79 8.57
N GLY A 82 29.31 -14.25 8.62
CA GLY A 82 28.10 -14.98 9.00
C GLY A 82 27.95 -15.29 10.49
N ASP A 83 28.81 -14.78 11.37
CA ASP A 83 28.79 -15.06 12.81
C ASP A 83 27.80 -14.16 13.57
N ASN A 84 27.44 -13.03 12.98
CA ASN A 84 26.55 -12.04 13.60
C ASN A 84 25.43 -11.65 12.66
N LEU A 85 24.27 -11.37 13.26
CA LEU A 85 23.12 -10.76 12.60
C LEU A 85 22.76 -9.46 13.33
N ALA A 86 22.68 -8.36 12.60
CA ALA A 86 22.23 -7.08 13.15
C ALA A 86 20.82 -6.73 12.64
N PHE A 87 20.03 -6.08 13.46
CA PHE A 87 18.66 -5.67 13.12
C PHE A 87 18.19 -4.49 13.99
N LEU A 88 17.19 -3.75 13.50
CA LEU A 88 16.51 -2.73 14.30
C LEU A 88 15.39 -3.37 15.12
N LYS A 89 15.26 -2.95 16.39
CA LYS A 89 14.21 -3.37 17.31
C LYS A 89 13.57 -2.15 17.95
N LEU A 90 12.24 -2.14 18.01
CA LEU A 90 11.52 -1.10 18.75
C LEU A 90 11.55 -1.43 20.24
N VAL A 91 12.11 -0.53 21.04
CA VAL A 91 12.17 -0.65 22.51
C VAL A 91 11.82 0.71 23.10
N ASN A 92 10.80 0.77 23.97
CA ASN A 92 10.30 2.02 24.56
C ASN A 92 10.03 3.12 23.50
N ASP A 93 9.32 2.74 22.43
CA ASP A 93 8.97 3.60 21.30
C ASP A 93 10.18 4.21 20.52
N ARG A 94 11.35 3.60 20.65
CA ARG A 94 12.58 3.98 19.94
C ARG A 94 13.15 2.81 19.16
N LEU A 95 13.60 3.08 17.94
CA LEU A 95 14.33 2.12 17.12
C LEU A 95 15.79 2.06 17.56
N GLN A 96 16.18 0.93 18.12
CA GLN A 96 17.53 0.63 18.61
C GLN A 96 18.20 -0.39 17.69
N LEU A 97 19.54 -0.38 17.64
CA LEU A 97 20.34 -1.35 16.91
C LEU A 97 20.70 -2.51 17.84
N TRP A 98 20.30 -3.71 17.44
CA TRP A 98 20.52 -4.96 18.14
C TRP A 98 21.37 -5.92 17.32
N ARG A 99 22.04 -6.83 18.00
CA ARG A 99 22.85 -7.90 17.41
C ARG A 99 22.48 -9.24 18.04
N TRP A 100 22.48 -10.28 17.23
CA TRP A 100 22.44 -11.66 17.64
C TRP A 100 23.74 -12.36 17.20
N ASP A 101 24.42 -13.03 18.14
CA ASP A 101 25.55 -13.90 17.89
C ASP A 101 25.03 -15.30 17.54
N VAL A 102 25.56 -15.96 16.53
CA VAL A 102 25.12 -17.30 16.12
C VAL A 102 25.26 -18.29 17.27
N GLY A 103 24.11 -18.88 17.69
CA GLY A 103 24.06 -19.79 18.84
C GLY A 103 23.98 -19.10 20.21
N GLY A 104 24.01 -17.77 20.25
CA GLY A 104 23.91 -16.96 21.48
C GLY A 104 22.57 -16.25 21.65
N HIS A 105 22.60 -15.12 22.35
CA HIS A 105 21.43 -14.28 22.64
C HIS A 105 21.52 -12.94 21.91
N SER A 106 20.34 -12.35 21.66
CA SER A 106 20.25 -10.99 21.16
C SER A 106 20.59 -9.98 22.26
N ARG A 107 21.33 -8.92 21.88
CA ARG A 107 21.71 -7.81 22.79
C ARG A 107 21.73 -6.47 22.05
N PRO A 108 21.48 -5.36 22.74
CA PRO A 108 21.61 -4.04 22.16
C PRO A 108 23.08 -3.74 21.83
N VAL A 109 23.31 -3.08 20.70
CA VAL A 109 24.62 -2.52 20.29
C VAL A 109 24.60 -1.00 20.43
N ALA A 110 23.50 -0.36 20.02
CA ALA A 110 23.28 1.07 20.21
C ALA A 110 21.82 1.36 20.55
N ALA A 111 21.62 2.10 21.62
CA ALA A 111 20.31 2.51 22.15
C ALA A 111 20.31 4.02 22.45
N PRO A 112 20.42 4.88 21.39
CA PRO A 112 20.42 6.34 21.57
C PRO A 112 19.01 6.85 21.90
N GLU A 113 18.92 8.12 22.30
CA GLU A 113 17.65 8.80 22.57
C GLU A 113 16.80 9.00 21.31
N ASP A 114 17.44 9.14 20.13
CA ASP A 114 16.77 9.28 18.85
C ASP A 114 16.77 8.00 18.04
N ASP A 115 15.79 7.85 17.14
CA ASP A 115 15.62 6.66 16.32
C ASP A 115 16.83 6.39 15.41
N ILE A 116 17.31 5.16 15.43
CA ILE A 116 18.19 4.63 14.40
C ILE A 116 17.32 4.22 13.21
N VAL A 117 17.55 4.86 12.06
CA VAL A 117 16.69 4.66 10.88
C VAL A 117 17.24 3.66 9.87
N ASP A 118 18.56 3.44 9.88
CA ASP A 118 19.26 2.52 8.99
C ASP A 118 20.65 2.16 9.56
N PHE A 119 21.25 1.05 9.13
CA PHE A 119 22.57 0.59 9.59
C PHE A 119 23.24 -0.30 8.55
N ARG A 120 24.59 -0.44 8.66
CA ARG A 120 25.43 -1.34 7.85
C ARG A 120 26.57 -1.86 8.70
N PHE A 121 27.09 -3.04 8.35
CA PHE A 121 28.38 -3.47 8.88
C PHE A 121 29.51 -2.61 8.28
N GLY A 122 30.50 -2.27 9.09
CA GLY A 122 31.71 -1.64 8.61
C GLY A 122 32.50 -2.58 7.68
N ALA A 123 33.26 -2.00 6.74
CA ALA A 123 34.05 -2.77 5.78
C ALA A 123 35.09 -3.71 6.43
N ASP A 124 35.51 -3.39 7.64
CA ASP A 124 36.45 -4.20 8.45
C ASP A 124 35.75 -5.34 9.21
N GLY A 125 34.42 -5.43 9.16
CA GLY A 125 33.63 -6.43 9.87
C GLY A 125 33.64 -6.34 11.40
N LYS A 126 34.32 -5.32 11.99
CA LYS A 126 34.51 -5.20 13.44
C LYS A 126 33.48 -4.31 14.14
N GLY A 127 32.69 -3.57 13.36
CA GLY A 127 31.69 -2.66 13.90
C GLY A 127 30.51 -2.46 12.96
N LEU A 128 29.59 -1.62 13.40
CA LEU A 128 28.42 -1.19 12.66
C LEU A 128 28.45 0.32 12.47
N VAL A 129 28.10 0.77 11.29
CA VAL A 129 27.80 2.17 10.99
C VAL A 129 26.30 2.32 10.97
N TYR A 130 25.76 3.28 11.68
CA TYR A 130 24.33 3.51 11.69
C TYR A 130 23.97 4.98 11.49
N LYS A 131 22.82 5.17 10.87
CA LYS A 131 22.19 6.45 10.59
C LYS A 131 21.13 6.73 11.63
N GLN A 132 21.33 7.79 12.42
CA GLN A 132 20.44 8.22 13.49
C GLN A 132 19.77 9.52 13.09
N ARG A 133 18.50 9.71 13.47
CA ARG A 133 17.87 11.03 13.37
C ARG A 133 18.63 12.04 14.24
N ALA A 134 18.76 13.24 13.73
CA ALA A 134 19.43 14.34 14.42
C ALA A 134 18.47 15.45 14.84
N ASP A 135 17.24 15.37 14.38
CA ASP A 135 16.19 16.36 14.53
C ASP A 135 15.22 16.07 15.69
N GLY A 136 15.41 14.96 16.41
CA GLY A 136 14.63 14.63 17.61
C GLY A 136 13.11 14.53 17.44
N PRO A 137 12.35 14.31 18.50
CA PRO A 137 10.91 14.58 18.57
C PRO A 137 10.64 16.10 18.38
N PRO A 138 9.35 16.53 18.26
CA PRO A 138 9.03 17.95 17.99
C PRO A 138 9.93 18.87 18.77
N THR A 139 10.63 19.71 18.05
CA THR A 139 11.73 20.49 18.58
C THR A 139 11.27 21.33 19.76
N GLU A 140 12.15 21.64 20.70
CA GLU A 140 11.89 22.60 21.78
C GLU A 140 11.24 23.89 21.25
N GLU A 141 11.56 24.30 20.00
CA GLU A 141 10.92 25.42 19.33
C GLU A 141 9.40 25.24 19.17
N LEU A 142 8.94 24.05 18.74
CA LEU A 142 7.50 23.77 18.65
C LEU A 142 6.84 23.71 20.02
N ASN A 143 7.53 23.18 21.02
CA ASN A 143 7.04 23.19 22.40
C ASN A 143 6.89 24.60 22.95
N GLN A 144 7.87 25.49 22.70
CA GLN A 144 7.82 26.88 23.09
C GLN A 144 6.79 27.68 22.29
N GLU A 145 6.61 27.36 20.99
CA GLU A 145 5.53 27.93 20.19
C GLU A 145 4.17 27.52 20.73
N ALA A 146 4.00 26.25 21.12
CA ALA A 146 2.75 25.75 21.69
C ALA A 146 2.27 26.52 22.91
N LEU A 147 3.20 26.96 23.79
CA LEU A 147 2.88 27.78 24.98
C LEU A 147 2.25 29.14 24.63
N ARG A 148 2.49 29.63 23.41
CA ARG A 148 1.98 30.93 22.90
C ARG A 148 0.86 30.76 21.87
N GLY A 149 0.53 29.52 21.51
CA GLY A 149 -0.34 29.16 20.40
C GLY A 149 0.43 29.10 19.07
N TYR A 150 0.14 28.07 18.30
CA TYR A 150 0.74 27.87 16.99
C TYR A 150 0.21 28.89 15.99
N ARG A 151 1.11 29.50 15.22
CA ARG A 151 0.71 30.26 14.05
C ARG A 151 0.24 29.32 12.96
N LEU A 152 -0.96 29.53 12.40
CA LEU A 152 -1.47 28.80 11.24
C LEU A 152 -0.69 29.25 9.98
N ASP A 153 0.17 28.37 9.50
CA ASP A 153 1.01 28.57 8.31
C ASP A 153 1.13 27.28 7.49
N GLU A 154 2.06 27.23 6.53
CA GLU A 154 2.31 26.11 5.61
C GLU A 154 2.73 24.80 6.28
N ARG A 155 3.10 24.82 7.57
CA ARG A 155 3.44 23.62 8.34
C ARG A 155 2.21 22.81 8.77
N PHE A 156 1.03 23.40 8.72
CA PHE A 156 -0.20 22.73 9.11
C PHE A 156 -0.76 21.91 7.96
N PHE A 157 -1.06 20.67 8.29
CA PHE A 157 -1.88 19.77 7.48
C PHE A 157 -3.09 19.34 8.33
N PRO A 158 -4.18 20.12 8.37
CA PRO A 158 -5.31 19.90 9.28
C PRO A 158 -5.98 18.54 9.14
N PHE A 159 -5.81 17.88 7.99
CA PHE A 159 -6.26 16.51 7.75
C PHE A 159 -5.35 15.43 8.37
N ALA A 160 -4.19 15.79 8.92
CA ALA A 160 -3.25 14.84 9.49
C ALA A 160 -2.83 15.17 10.94
N SER A 161 -2.88 16.44 11.34
CA SER A 161 -2.46 16.86 12.69
C SER A 161 -3.14 18.17 13.11
N ARG A 162 -3.33 18.31 14.41
CA ARG A 162 -3.75 19.57 15.07
C ARG A 162 -2.57 20.47 15.45
N ALA A 163 -1.35 20.00 15.27
CA ALA A 163 -0.12 20.72 15.49
C ALA A 163 0.65 20.87 14.18
N PRO A 164 1.47 21.92 14.02
CA PRO A 164 2.31 22.08 12.85
C PRO A 164 3.40 21.01 12.81
N PHE A 165 3.82 20.61 11.62
CA PHE A 165 4.99 19.77 11.44
C PHE A 165 6.27 20.61 11.45
N PRO A 166 7.41 20.07 11.89
CA PRO A 166 8.68 20.76 11.80
C PRO A 166 9.06 21.11 10.36
N ARG A 167 9.67 22.28 10.12
CA ARG A 167 10.13 22.71 8.79
C ARG A 167 11.32 21.88 8.29
N GLY A 168 11.48 21.83 6.98
CA GLY A 168 12.60 21.20 6.29
C GLY A 168 12.52 19.69 6.22
N GLY A 169 13.54 19.10 5.62
CA GLY A 169 13.72 17.65 5.58
C GLY A 169 14.30 17.11 6.88
N ALA A 170 14.20 15.80 7.09
CA ALA A 170 14.84 15.13 8.21
C ALA A 170 16.36 15.25 8.10
N SER A 171 17.01 15.53 9.22
CA SER A 171 18.48 15.56 9.34
C SER A 171 18.99 14.29 10.00
N TYR A 172 20.22 13.93 9.69
CA TYR A 172 20.81 12.67 10.14
C TYR A 172 22.25 12.86 10.57
N ARG A 173 22.65 12.07 11.58
CA ARG A 173 24.04 11.87 11.99
C ARG A 173 24.42 10.41 11.77
N PHE A 174 25.69 10.20 11.47
CA PHE A 174 26.23 8.86 11.27
C PHE A 174 27.22 8.56 12.38
N TYR A 175 27.07 7.41 12.95
CA TYR A 175 27.92 6.92 14.03
C TYR A 175 28.47 5.55 13.68
N ARG A 176 29.70 5.30 14.13
CA ARG A 176 30.27 3.97 14.20
C ARG A 176 30.16 3.47 15.65
N VAL A 177 29.91 2.18 15.79
CA VAL A 177 29.89 1.48 17.07
C VAL A 177 30.54 0.12 16.89
N ASP A 178 31.35 -0.33 17.87
CA ASP A 178 31.89 -1.67 17.88
C ASP A 178 30.78 -2.71 18.14
N LEU A 179 31.00 -3.96 17.69
CA LEU A 179 29.99 -5.01 17.81
C LEU A 179 29.57 -5.30 19.26
N ASP A 180 30.45 -5.10 20.23
CA ASP A 180 30.15 -5.26 21.66
C ASP A 180 29.48 -4.02 22.28
N GLY A 181 29.38 -2.92 21.54
CA GLY A 181 28.84 -1.65 22.02
C GLY A 181 29.82 -0.82 22.85
N SER A 182 31.07 -1.27 23.05
CA SER A 182 32.05 -0.67 23.95
C SER A 182 32.58 0.69 23.50
N ALA A 183 32.71 0.90 22.20
CA ALA A 183 33.17 2.16 21.62
C ALA A 183 32.18 2.70 20.60
N ARG A 184 31.82 3.99 20.79
CA ARG A 184 30.94 4.74 19.89
C ARG A 184 31.58 6.08 19.54
N GLY A 185 31.59 6.43 18.26
CA GLY A 185 32.07 7.71 17.76
C GLY A 185 31.39 8.13 16.47
N PRO A 186 31.65 9.35 15.97
CA PRO A 186 31.21 9.77 14.65
C PRO A 186 31.77 8.83 13.57
N ALA A 187 30.96 8.50 12.57
CA ALA A 187 31.45 7.78 11.40
C ALA A 187 32.35 8.69 10.55
N THR A 188 33.37 8.10 9.92
CA THR A 188 34.26 8.79 8.99
C THR A 188 33.54 9.12 7.67
N GLU A 189 34.05 10.08 6.90
CA GLU A 189 33.52 10.41 5.56
C GLU A 189 33.50 9.19 4.62
N ALA A 190 34.53 8.35 4.69
CA ALA A 190 34.62 7.13 3.90
C ALA A 190 33.53 6.12 4.28
N GLU A 191 33.22 5.98 5.56
CA GLU A 191 32.14 5.09 6.05
C GLU A 191 30.77 5.64 5.65
N ILE A 192 30.56 6.96 5.70
CA ILE A 192 29.33 7.61 5.25
C ILE A 192 29.13 7.43 3.75
N ALA A 193 30.17 7.61 2.95
CA ALA A 193 30.15 7.39 1.52
C ALA A 193 29.88 5.91 1.18
N ALA A 194 30.52 4.98 1.89
CA ALA A 194 30.27 3.55 1.75
C ALA A 194 28.82 3.20 2.12
N PHE A 195 28.30 3.78 3.20
CA PHE A 195 26.89 3.62 3.61
C PHE A 195 25.89 4.06 2.53
N ALA A 196 26.15 5.17 1.85
CA ALA A 196 25.32 5.66 0.76
C ALA A 196 25.38 4.73 -0.48
N ASN A 197 26.55 4.14 -0.73
CA ASN A 197 26.80 3.28 -1.89
C ASN A 197 26.37 1.82 -1.68
N ASP A 198 26.27 1.34 -0.44
CA ASP A 198 26.04 -0.08 -0.12
C ASP A 198 24.61 -0.57 -0.46
N ARG A 199 23.64 0.35 -0.60
CA ARG A 199 22.33 0.00 -1.18
C ARG A 199 22.44 -0.58 -2.60
N SER A 200 23.57 -0.40 -3.24
CA SER A 200 23.87 -0.90 -4.57
C SER A 200 24.63 -2.25 -4.59
N ALA A 201 24.92 -2.88 -3.46
CA ALA A 201 25.72 -4.12 -3.45
C ALA A 201 25.05 -5.29 -4.18
N ALA A 202 23.70 -5.41 -4.08
CA ALA A 202 22.93 -6.36 -4.89
C ALA A 202 22.89 -5.99 -6.38
N LEU A 203 23.26 -4.75 -6.72
CA LEU A 203 23.25 -4.16 -8.05
C LEU A 203 24.63 -4.27 -8.72
N ARG A 204 25.62 -4.93 -8.08
CA ARG A 204 26.99 -5.00 -8.58
C ARG A 204 27.52 -6.43 -8.60
N ASN A 205 28.28 -6.72 -9.65
CA ASN A 205 29.20 -7.86 -9.71
C ASN A 205 30.50 -7.40 -10.37
N GLY A 206 31.55 -7.24 -9.61
CA GLY A 206 32.81 -6.67 -10.09
C GLY A 206 32.63 -5.25 -10.64
N ALA A 207 32.96 -5.03 -11.92
CA ALA A 207 32.86 -3.75 -12.60
C ALA A 207 31.43 -3.44 -13.14
N ILE A 208 30.49 -4.40 -13.05
CA ILE A 208 29.14 -4.26 -13.59
C ILE A 208 28.22 -3.72 -12.49
N MET A 209 27.50 -2.65 -12.80
CA MET A 209 26.44 -2.09 -11.98
C MET A 209 25.14 -2.02 -12.80
N VAL A 210 24.02 -2.30 -12.16
CA VAL A 210 22.68 -2.20 -12.78
C VAL A 210 21.74 -1.35 -11.95
N ASP A 211 20.90 -0.58 -12.59
CA ASP A 211 19.79 0.17 -11.98
C ASP A 211 18.61 0.33 -12.97
N VAL A 212 17.60 1.07 -12.56
CA VAL A 212 16.50 1.49 -13.44
C VAL A 212 16.59 3.01 -13.59
N LYS A 213 16.86 3.46 -14.80
CA LYS A 213 16.91 4.89 -15.15
C LYS A 213 15.85 5.25 -16.18
N ALA A 214 15.41 6.50 -16.16
CA ALA A 214 14.60 7.04 -17.25
C ALA A 214 15.44 7.18 -18.52
N ASP A 215 14.92 6.67 -19.63
CA ASP A 215 15.51 6.89 -20.95
C ASP A 215 15.18 8.29 -21.50
N ALA A 216 15.60 8.58 -22.72
CA ALA A 216 15.34 9.85 -23.40
C ALA A 216 13.83 10.14 -23.59
N GLU A 217 12.98 9.10 -23.54
CA GLU A 217 11.52 9.20 -23.61
C GLU A 217 10.85 9.31 -22.22
N GLY A 218 11.64 9.33 -21.14
CA GLY A 218 11.15 9.38 -19.77
C GLY A 218 10.65 8.03 -19.22
N MET A 219 10.89 6.92 -19.93
CA MET A 219 10.50 5.57 -19.50
C MET A 219 11.59 4.94 -18.64
N GLY A 220 11.21 4.40 -17.48
CA GLY A 220 12.13 3.62 -16.64
C GLY A 220 12.55 2.33 -17.34
N ARG A 221 13.85 2.19 -17.62
CA ARG A 221 14.46 1.03 -18.29
C ARG A 221 15.63 0.47 -17.48
N ILE A 222 15.91 -0.80 -17.72
CA ILE A 222 17.15 -1.41 -17.22
C ILE A 222 18.34 -0.68 -17.83
N HIS A 223 19.18 -0.15 -16.96
CA HIS A 223 20.43 0.52 -17.28
C HIS A 223 21.59 -0.24 -16.65
N MET A 224 22.63 -0.53 -17.43
CA MET A 224 23.82 -1.23 -17.02
C MET A 224 25.05 -0.32 -17.22
N LEU A 225 25.90 -0.26 -16.21
CA LEU A 225 27.19 0.46 -16.25
C LEU A 225 28.32 -0.56 -16.11
N ILE A 226 29.27 -0.55 -17.06
CA ILE A 226 30.50 -1.38 -17.02
C ILE A 226 31.69 -0.43 -17.04
N GLY A 227 32.33 -0.23 -15.87
CA GLY A 227 33.33 0.83 -15.73
C GLY A 227 32.71 2.21 -15.96
N THR A 228 33.01 2.85 -17.11
CA THR A 228 32.42 4.12 -17.54
C THR A 228 31.45 3.98 -18.72
N ALA A 229 31.26 2.76 -19.24
CA ALA A 229 30.40 2.52 -20.39
C ALA A 229 28.95 2.29 -19.95
N GLU A 230 28.04 3.14 -20.39
CA GLU A 230 26.60 3.04 -20.13
C GLU A 230 25.89 2.26 -21.24
N GLN A 231 24.97 1.38 -20.87
CA GLN A 231 24.11 0.64 -21.78
C GLN A 231 22.67 0.65 -21.27
N PHE A 232 21.74 1.00 -22.13
CA PHE A 232 20.30 0.87 -21.89
C PHE A 232 19.75 -0.33 -22.64
N CYS A 233 18.96 -1.14 -21.97
CA CYS A 233 18.18 -2.17 -22.64
C CYS A 233 17.07 -1.52 -23.47
N ARG A 234 17.13 -1.66 -24.81
CA ARG A 234 16.18 -1.04 -25.74
C ARG A 234 14.90 -1.85 -25.95
N SER A 235 14.91 -3.13 -25.56
CA SER A 235 13.73 -3.99 -25.69
C SER A 235 12.54 -3.47 -24.89
N ALA A 236 11.34 -3.64 -25.39
CA ALA A 236 10.09 -3.38 -24.67
C ALA A 236 9.98 -4.22 -23.38
N SER A 237 10.68 -5.35 -23.30
CA SER A 237 10.72 -6.19 -22.10
C SER A 237 11.50 -5.57 -20.93
N CYS A 238 12.26 -4.50 -21.16
CA CYS A 238 13.03 -3.80 -20.13
C CYS A 238 12.30 -2.60 -19.53
N THR A 239 10.98 -2.58 -19.59
CA THR A 239 10.10 -1.60 -18.92
C THR A 239 9.20 -2.29 -17.91
N ASP A 240 8.45 -1.51 -17.13
CA ASP A 240 7.52 -2.03 -16.12
C ASP A 240 8.21 -2.89 -15.04
N ILE A 241 9.40 -2.47 -14.65
CA ILE A 241 10.25 -3.18 -13.68
C ILE A 241 9.65 -3.06 -12.27
N GLU A 242 9.59 -4.17 -11.56
CA GLU A 242 9.22 -4.24 -10.15
C GLU A 242 10.42 -4.61 -9.27
N GLY A 243 10.67 -3.79 -8.24
CA GLY A 243 11.83 -3.98 -7.35
C GLY A 243 13.16 -3.61 -8.02
N GLN A 244 14.24 -4.17 -7.49
CA GLN A 244 15.59 -3.90 -7.96
C GLN A 244 16.04 -5.01 -8.93
N PRO A 245 16.68 -4.67 -10.05
CA PRO A 245 17.37 -5.65 -10.88
C PRO A 245 18.61 -6.18 -10.15
N TRP A 246 19.19 -7.28 -10.58
CA TRP A 246 20.44 -7.82 -10.02
C TRP A 246 21.36 -8.37 -11.10
N VAL A 247 22.67 -8.40 -10.78
CA VAL A 247 23.70 -8.95 -11.65
C VAL A 247 23.99 -10.40 -11.25
N THR A 248 23.96 -11.31 -12.21
CA THR A 248 24.33 -12.73 -12.00
C THR A 248 25.85 -12.92 -11.91
N GLN A 249 26.30 -14.10 -11.51
CA GLN A 249 27.73 -14.44 -11.51
C GLN A 249 28.34 -14.38 -12.92
N SER A 250 27.57 -14.71 -13.95
CA SER A 250 27.97 -14.62 -15.36
C SER A 250 27.95 -13.19 -15.92
N GLY A 251 27.58 -12.18 -15.11
CA GLY A 251 27.49 -10.79 -15.55
C GLY A 251 26.21 -10.44 -16.29
N HIS A 252 25.24 -11.35 -16.38
CA HIS A 252 23.93 -11.07 -16.96
C HIS A 252 23.06 -10.32 -15.96
N ILE A 253 22.09 -9.56 -16.46
CA ILE A 253 21.13 -8.80 -15.66
C ILE A 253 19.83 -9.57 -15.56
N ARG A 254 19.37 -9.82 -14.33
CA ARG A 254 18.02 -10.35 -14.09
C ARG A 254 17.15 -9.32 -13.40
N PHE A 255 15.84 -9.35 -13.71
CA PHE A 255 14.88 -8.41 -13.15
C PHE A 255 13.47 -8.99 -13.15
N VAL A 256 12.64 -8.49 -12.26
CA VAL A 256 11.20 -8.75 -12.23
C VAL A 256 10.48 -7.65 -12.98
N ARG A 257 9.51 -8.00 -13.80
CA ARG A 257 8.63 -7.02 -14.45
C ARG A 257 7.18 -7.46 -14.43
N ARG A 258 6.29 -6.51 -14.68
CA ARG A 258 4.88 -6.80 -14.94
C ARG A 258 4.62 -6.93 -16.44
N GLU A 259 3.81 -7.92 -16.81
CA GLU A 259 3.44 -8.16 -18.20
C GLU A 259 2.05 -8.80 -18.32
N GLY A 260 1.72 -9.22 -19.55
CA GLY A 260 0.44 -9.83 -19.86
C GLY A 260 -0.70 -8.83 -19.95
N TRP A 261 -1.93 -9.35 -20.03
CA TRP A 261 -3.13 -8.53 -20.15
C TRP A 261 -3.29 -7.59 -18.95
N GLY A 262 -3.40 -6.29 -19.22
CA GLY A 262 -3.51 -5.28 -18.15
C GLY A 262 -2.35 -5.29 -17.16
N ARG A 263 -1.19 -5.93 -17.47
CA ARG A 263 -0.04 -6.11 -16.58
C ARG A 263 -0.37 -7.03 -15.38
N SER A 264 -1.19 -8.06 -15.60
CA SER A 264 -1.70 -8.96 -14.56
C SER A 264 -0.71 -10.04 -14.11
N LEU A 265 0.43 -10.20 -14.80
CA LEU A 265 1.44 -11.22 -14.54
C LEU A 265 2.75 -10.60 -14.06
N ALA A 266 3.45 -11.29 -13.15
CA ALA A 266 4.84 -11.03 -12.81
C ALA A 266 5.73 -12.01 -13.57
N ALA A 267 6.85 -11.53 -14.13
CA ALA A 267 7.79 -12.38 -14.84
C ALA A 267 9.24 -12.01 -14.49
N ILE A 268 10.12 -13.01 -14.49
CA ILE A 268 11.56 -12.84 -14.32
C ILE A 268 12.22 -12.98 -15.67
N TYR A 269 13.03 -11.99 -16.03
CA TYR A 269 13.78 -11.93 -17.28
C TYR A 269 15.28 -11.92 -17.03
N GLU A 270 16.04 -12.39 -18.02
CA GLU A 270 17.50 -12.28 -18.09
C GLU A 270 17.91 -11.53 -19.34
N TRP A 271 18.70 -10.46 -19.17
CA TRP A 271 19.32 -9.70 -20.25
C TRP A 271 20.83 -9.88 -20.22
N LYS A 272 21.41 -10.26 -21.37
CA LYS A 272 22.84 -10.53 -21.52
C LYS A 272 23.66 -9.29 -21.88
N GLY A 273 23.02 -8.13 -21.97
CA GLY A 273 23.65 -6.88 -22.40
C GLY A 273 23.59 -6.65 -23.93
N GLY A 274 24.05 -5.48 -24.36
CA GLY A 274 24.04 -5.07 -25.77
C GLY A 274 22.62 -4.95 -26.36
N ASP A 275 22.51 -5.19 -27.64
CA ASP A 275 21.24 -5.13 -28.39
C ASP A 275 20.45 -6.47 -28.35
N THR A 276 20.75 -7.36 -27.38
CA THR A 276 20.02 -8.63 -27.23
C THR A 276 18.66 -8.40 -26.56
N ASP A 277 17.63 -9.13 -27.00
CA ASP A 277 16.35 -9.18 -26.30
C ASP A 277 16.48 -10.03 -25.02
N PRO A 278 15.88 -9.57 -23.90
CA PRO A 278 15.83 -10.36 -22.69
C PRO A 278 15.01 -11.64 -22.85
N ALA A 279 15.52 -12.73 -22.30
CA ALA A 279 14.81 -14.01 -22.26
C ALA A 279 13.96 -14.10 -20.99
N ARG A 280 12.70 -14.52 -21.13
CA ARG A 280 11.81 -14.80 -19.99
C ARG A 280 12.17 -16.14 -19.39
N LEU A 281 12.54 -16.15 -18.09
CA LEU A 281 12.90 -17.36 -17.33
C LEU A 281 11.73 -17.93 -16.52
N PHE A 282 10.84 -17.05 -16.02
CA PHE A 282 9.73 -17.44 -15.17
C PHE A 282 8.54 -16.49 -15.34
N GLN A 283 7.33 -17.00 -15.15
CA GLN A 283 6.10 -16.19 -15.18
C GLN A 283 5.08 -16.75 -14.18
N THR A 284 4.34 -15.87 -13.51
CA THR A 284 3.28 -16.23 -12.58
C THR A 284 2.21 -15.15 -12.48
N SER A 285 0.98 -15.55 -12.09
CA SER A 285 -0.07 -14.61 -11.67
C SER A 285 0.06 -14.16 -10.23
N ASP A 286 0.97 -14.77 -9.46
CA ASP A 286 1.22 -14.41 -8.07
C ASP A 286 2.02 -13.11 -7.97
N LEU A 287 1.94 -12.46 -6.83
CA LEU A 287 2.78 -11.33 -6.49
C LEU A 287 4.17 -11.83 -6.07
N LEU A 288 5.21 -11.27 -6.68
CA LEU A 288 6.61 -11.46 -6.28
C LEU A 288 7.16 -10.15 -5.72
N LYS A 289 7.79 -10.20 -4.55
CA LYS A 289 8.44 -9.04 -3.91
C LYS A 289 9.77 -9.42 -3.27
N GLY A 290 10.68 -8.44 -3.18
CA GLY A 290 11.94 -8.59 -2.45
C GLY A 290 12.74 -9.81 -2.92
N CYS A 291 12.84 -10.02 -4.23
CA CYS A 291 13.55 -11.14 -4.80
C CYS A 291 15.07 -10.99 -4.59
N VAL A 292 15.72 -12.05 -4.11
CA VAL A 292 17.18 -12.11 -3.83
C VAL A 292 17.77 -13.31 -4.55
N PRO A 293 18.86 -13.13 -5.33
CA PRO A 293 19.51 -14.24 -6.03
C PRO A 293 20.14 -15.25 -5.06
N ILE A 294 19.99 -16.54 -5.38
CA ILE A 294 20.66 -17.66 -4.72
C ILE A 294 21.13 -18.64 -5.77
N ASP A 295 22.44 -18.70 -6.01
CA ASP A 295 23.04 -19.45 -7.11
C ASP A 295 22.39 -19.07 -8.46
N ASP A 296 21.87 -20.04 -9.22
CA ASP A 296 21.12 -19.81 -10.45
C ASP A 296 19.61 -19.61 -10.22
N ASP A 297 19.13 -19.74 -8.97
CA ASP A 297 17.75 -19.60 -8.55
C ASP A 297 17.47 -18.22 -7.97
N VAL A 298 16.25 -18.01 -7.50
CA VAL A 298 15.86 -16.80 -6.79
C VAL A 298 14.97 -17.13 -5.60
N LEU A 299 15.18 -16.42 -4.50
CA LEU A 299 14.28 -16.39 -3.35
C LEU A 299 13.40 -15.15 -3.43
N CYS A 300 12.08 -15.32 -3.39
CA CYS A 300 11.14 -14.21 -3.41
C CYS A 300 10.13 -14.34 -2.27
N VAL A 301 9.69 -13.21 -1.72
CA VAL A 301 8.41 -13.17 -1.02
C VAL A 301 7.32 -13.34 -2.05
N ARG A 302 6.44 -14.31 -1.83
CA ARG A 302 5.36 -14.67 -2.75
C ARG A 302 4.01 -14.59 -2.05
N GLU A 303 2.99 -14.14 -2.76
CA GLU A 303 1.58 -14.19 -2.35
C GLU A 303 0.73 -14.62 -3.52
N ASN A 304 -0.34 -15.37 -3.26
CA ASN A 304 -1.42 -15.54 -4.23
C ASN A 304 -2.77 -15.15 -3.61
N ALA A 305 -3.82 -15.16 -4.40
CA ALA A 305 -5.13 -14.65 -4.00
C ALA A 305 -5.69 -15.24 -2.68
N THR A 306 -5.32 -16.48 -2.35
CA THR A 306 -5.79 -17.20 -1.16
C THR A 306 -4.68 -17.56 -0.17
N ARG A 307 -3.43 -17.25 -0.47
CA ARG A 307 -2.29 -17.55 0.42
C ARG A 307 -1.52 -16.26 0.74
N PRO A 308 -1.44 -15.85 2.02
CA PRO A 308 -0.65 -14.71 2.44
C PRO A 308 0.86 -14.98 2.28
N ARG A 309 1.68 -13.98 2.56
CA ARG A 309 3.13 -13.97 2.33
C ARG A 309 3.84 -15.22 2.86
N TYR A 310 4.65 -15.81 1.98
CA TYR A 310 5.60 -16.87 2.27
C TYR A 310 6.89 -16.63 1.47
N ILE A 311 7.98 -17.29 1.82
CA ILE A 311 9.24 -17.21 1.06
C ILE A 311 9.38 -18.48 0.24
N ASP A 312 9.56 -18.29 -1.06
CA ASP A 312 9.66 -19.36 -2.06
C ASP A 312 11.01 -19.30 -2.77
N ARG A 313 11.68 -20.46 -2.92
CA ARG A 313 12.82 -20.62 -3.82
C ARG A 313 12.29 -21.06 -5.18
N ILE A 314 12.51 -20.25 -6.19
CA ILE A 314 12.10 -20.48 -7.56
C ILE A 314 13.34 -20.89 -8.37
N ARG A 315 13.31 -22.09 -8.91
CA ARG A 315 14.34 -22.59 -9.81
C ARG A 315 14.08 -22.05 -11.21
N LEU A 316 14.98 -21.20 -11.71
CA LEU A 316 14.77 -20.49 -12.97
C LEU A 316 14.96 -21.38 -14.20
N GLN A 317 15.62 -22.54 -14.07
CA GLN A 317 15.84 -23.48 -15.16
C GLN A 317 14.54 -24.18 -15.63
N ASP A 318 13.64 -24.51 -14.72
CA ASP A 318 12.41 -25.28 -15.00
C ASP A 318 11.15 -24.67 -14.39
N GLY A 319 11.24 -23.54 -13.73
CA GLY A 319 10.13 -22.83 -13.10
C GLY A 319 9.54 -23.50 -11.86
N LYS A 320 10.14 -24.59 -11.37
CA LYS A 320 9.66 -25.25 -10.14
C LYS A 320 10.01 -24.41 -8.92
N SER A 321 9.12 -24.47 -7.93
CA SER A 321 9.35 -23.72 -6.70
C SER A 321 9.17 -24.59 -5.46
N ARG A 322 9.83 -24.16 -4.36
CA ARG A 322 9.74 -24.79 -3.06
C ARG A 322 9.60 -23.74 -1.98
N THR A 323 8.58 -23.85 -1.14
CA THR A 323 8.43 -22.98 0.03
C THR A 323 9.56 -23.23 1.03
N ILE A 324 10.26 -22.18 1.39
CA ILE A 324 11.36 -22.18 2.37
C ILE A 324 10.84 -21.73 3.73
N PHE A 325 9.93 -20.75 3.76
CA PHE A 325 9.36 -20.25 5.01
C PHE A 325 7.89 -19.90 4.88
N GLU A 326 7.07 -20.45 5.79
CA GLU A 326 5.64 -20.18 5.90
C GLU A 326 5.33 -19.58 7.27
N PRO A 327 5.15 -18.25 7.36
CA PRO A 327 4.88 -17.60 8.65
C PRO A 327 3.45 -17.82 9.15
N ASN A 328 2.52 -18.28 8.29
CA ASN A 328 1.10 -18.48 8.61
C ASN A 328 0.63 -19.92 8.31
N PRO A 329 1.21 -20.97 8.89
CA PRO A 329 0.90 -22.34 8.53
C PRO A 329 -0.56 -22.72 8.80
N ASP A 330 -1.19 -22.13 9.82
CA ASP A 330 -2.59 -22.37 10.15
C ASP A 330 -3.57 -21.76 9.13
N HIS A 331 -3.10 -20.83 8.32
CA HIS A 331 -3.93 -20.20 7.28
C HIS A 331 -4.42 -21.24 6.24
N ALA A 332 -3.64 -22.28 5.97
CA ALA A 332 -4.03 -23.36 5.09
C ALA A 332 -5.28 -24.14 5.54
N LYS A 333 -5.67 -24.02 6.83
CA LYS A 333 -6.89 -24.63 7.40
C LYS A 333 -8.15 -23.79 7.12
N ILE A 334 -7.99 -22.55 6.63
CA ILE A 334 -9.11 -21.64 6.34
C ILE A 334 -9.66 -21.98 4.95
N VAL A 335 -10.96 -22.25 4.91
CA VAL A 335 -11.66 -22.45 3.63
C VAL A 335 -11.95 -21.09 3.00
N HIS A 336 -11.28 -20.81 1.90
CA HIS A 336 -11.52 -19.64 1.05
C HIS A 336 -12.49 -19.95 -0.08
N GLY A 337 -13.13 -18.91 -0.60
CA GLY A 337 -13.87 -19.01 -1.84
C GLY A 337 -12.93 -19.23 -3.04
N ARG A 338 -13.43 -19.88 -4.08
CA ARG A 338 -12.74 -19.97 -5.38
C ARG A 338 -12.44 -18.56 -5.88
N VAL A 339 -11.26 -18.36 -6.42
CA VAL A 339 -10.86 -17.10 -7.05
C VAL A 339 -10.63 -17.33 -8.53
N GLU A 340 -11.19 -16.43 -9.36
CA GLU A 340 -11.04 -16.46 -10.79
C GLU A 340 -10.52 -15.11 -11.27
N ARG A 341 -9.38 -15.09 -11.98
CA ARG A 341 -8.87 -13.88 -12.62
C ARG A 341 -9.63 -13.61 -13.90
N LEU A 342 -10.33 -12.48 -13.93
CA LEU A 342 -11.06 -12.00 -15.08
C LEU A 342 -10.24 -10.96 -15.84
N GLN A 343 -10.33 -11.00 -17.17
CA GLN A 343 -9.66 -10.06 -18.09
C GLN A 343 -10.70 -9.50 -19.05
N TRP A 344 -10.68 -8.19 -19.26
CA TRP A 344 -11.59 -7.52 -20.19
C TRP A 344 -10.98 -6.24 -20.75
N THR A 345 -11.60 -5.69 -21.76
CA THR A 345 -11.32 -4.34 -22.26
C THR A 345 -12.44 -3.44 -21.79
N ASN A 346 -12.12 -2.32 -21.15
CA ASN A 346 -13.14 -1.36 -20.76
C ASN A 346 -13.68 -0.57 -21.96
N ALA A 347 -14.74 0.23 -21.78
CA ALA A 347 -15.37 0.98 -22.87
C ALA A 347 -14.45 2.04 -23.52
N MET A 348 -13.31 2.35 -22.89
CA MET A 348 -12.29 3.25 -23.44
C MET A 348 -11.17 2.50 -24.19
N GLY A 349 -11.31 1.18 -24.39
CA GLY A 349 -10.32 0.36 -25.08
C GLY A 349 -9.11 -0.03 -24.22
N ILE A 350 -9.13 0.19 -22.90
CA ILE A 350 -8.00 -0.09 -22.02
C ILE A 350 -8.10 -1.51 -21.45
N PRO A 351 -7.04 -2.35 -21.63
CA PRO A 351 -6.96 -3.67 -21.01
C PRO A 351 -7.03 -3.58 -19.48
N SER A 352 -7.97 -4.32 -18.89
CA SER A 352 -8.28 -4.30 -17.46
C SER A 352 -8.36 -5.72 -16.93
N TYR A 353 -8.15 -5.90 -15.62
CA TYR A 353 -8.34 -7.18 -14.95
C TYR A 353 -8.76 -7.00 -13.49
N GLY A 354 -9.26 -8.08 -12.93
CA GLY A 354 -9.61 -8.17 -11.51
C GLY A 354 -9.74 -9.63 -11.09
N ASP A 355 -9.86 -9.85 -9.80
CA ASP A 355 -10.08 -11.17 -9.22
C ASP A 355 -11.51 -11.26 -8.68
N LEU A 356 -12.29 -12.20 -9.22
CA LEU A 356 -13.64 -12.52 -8.73
C LEU A 356 -13.55 -13.64 -7.70
N VAL A 357 -13.94 -13.33 -6.47
CA VAL A 357 -13.99 -14.28 -5.37
C VAL A 357 -15.43 -14.76 -5.19
N TYR A 358 -15.61 -16.06 -5.28
CA TYR A 358 -16.90 -16.71 -5.08
C TYR A 358 -17.14 -17.06 -3.61
N PRO A 359 -18.38 -17.02 -3.11
CA PRO A 359 -18.65 -17.54 -1.78
C PRO A 359 -18.32 -19.05 -1.71
N PRO A 360 -17.81 -19.57 -0.58
CA PRO A 360 -17.54 -21.01 -0.42
C PRO A 360 -18.77 -21.88 -0.67
N THR A 361 -19.97 -21.33 -0.48
CA THR A 361 -21.26 -21.98 -0.69
C THR A 361 -21.87 -21.69 -2.07
N PHE A 362 -21.05 -21.31 -3.04
CA PHE A 362 -21.51 -20.95 -4.39
C PHE A 362 -22.29 -22.07 -5.06
N GLN A 363 -23.41 -21.70 -5.68
CA GLN A 363 -24.29 -22.62 -6.44
C GLN A 363 -24.56 -21.99 -7.82
N PRO A 364 -24.26 -22.68 -8.92
CA PRO A 364 -24.61 -22.21 -10.27
C PRO A 364 -26.09 -21.91 -10.42
N GLY A 365 -26.44 -20.91 -11.23
CA GLY A 365 -27.82 -20.56 -11.51
C GLY A 365 -28.51 -19.67 -10.46
N ARG A 366 -27.78 -19.27 -9.39
CA ARG A 366 -28.26 -18.27 -8.43
C ARG A 366 -27.69 -16.91 -8.75
N HIS A 367 -28.46 -15.86 -8.50
CA HIS A 367 -28.01 -14.47 -8.54
C HIS A 367 -27.44 -14.08 -7.17
N TYR A 368 -26.27 -13.50 -7.16
CA TYR A 368 -25.54 -13.16 -5.94
C TYR A 368 -25.41 -11.64 -5.75
N PRO A 369 -25.47 -11.14 -4.51
CA PRO A 369 -25.05 -9.79 -4.23
C PRO A 369 -23.54 -9.64 -4.52
N LEU A 370 -23.12 -8.46 -5.02
CA LEU A 370 -21.74 -8.18 -5.38
C LEU A 370 -21.16 -7.06 -4.52
N ILE A 371 -19.96 -7.23 -4.04
CA ILE A 371 -19.16 -6.14 -3.46
C ILE A 371 -17.94 -5.90 -4.35
N ILE A 372 -17.71 -4.63 -4.71
CA ILE A 372 -16.56 -4.22 -5.48
C ILE A 372 -15.52 -3.63 -4.53
N THR A 373 -14.32 -4.17 -4.55
CA THR A 373 -13.10 -3.57 -4.00
C THR A 373 -12.19 -3.16 -5.14
N GLN A 374 -11.44 -2.09 -4.96
CA GLN A 374 -10.73 -1.48 -6.06
C GLN A 374 -9.36 -0.96 -5.65
N TYR A 375 -8.59 -0.49 -6.63
CA TYR A 375 -7.30 0.15 -6.57
C TYR A 375 -6.14 -0.83 -6.80
N GLU A 376 -6.01 -1.90 -6.02
CA GLU A 376 -5.02 -2.94 -6.27
C GLU A 376 -5.63 -4.33 -6.16
N SER A 377 -5.36 -5.21 -7.14
CA SER A 377 -5.79 -6.61 -7.16
C SER A 377 -4.60 -7.52 -7.40
N ARG A 378 -3.74 -7.65 -6.40
CA ARG A 378 -2.53 -8.47 -6.45
C ARG A 378 -2.24 -9.14 -5.12
N GLY A 379 -1.62 -10.31 -5.19
CA GLY A 379 -1.23 -11.04 -3.99
C GLY A 379 -2.42 -11.54 -3.20
N PHE A 380 -2.29 -11.63 -1.89
CA PHE A 380 -3.34 -12.13 -1.03
C PHE A 380 -4.50 -11.13 -0.89
N LEU A 381 -5.70 -11.58 -1.25
CA LEU A 381 -6.90 -10.74 -1.26
C LEU A 381 -7.48 -10.57 0.16
N ARG A 382 -6.79 -9.79 0.98
CA ARG A 382 -7.17 -9.55 2.39
C ARG A 382 -8.20 -8.44 2.57
N GLY A 383 -7.99 -7.30 1.94
CA GLY A 383 -8.82 -6.13 2.19
C GLY A 383 -8.70 -5.00 1.17
N GLY A 384 -8.18 -5.25 -0.03
CA GLY A 384 -7.90 -4.21 -1.00
C GLY A 384 -6.83 -3.23 -0.51
N THR A 385 -6.68 -2.09 -1.17
CA THR A 385 -5.73 -1.05 -0.76
C THR A 385 -6.04 -0.58 0.66
N GLY A 386 -5.01 -0.52 1.51
CA GLY A 386 -5.12 -0.17 2.93
C GLY A 386 -5.64 -1.29 3.83
N ASP A 387 -5.99 -2.46 3.28
CA ASP A 387 -6.55 -3.61 4.02
C ASP A 387 -7.80 -3.26 4.84
N GLU A 388 -8.71 -2.44 4.32
CA GLU A 388 -9.91 -1.98 5.05
C GLU A 388 -11.19 -2.73 4.66
N PHE A 389 -11.22 -3.46 3.54
CA PHE A 389 -12.41 -4.13 3.03
C PHE A 389 -12.22 -5.64 3.01
N PRO A 390 -12.82 -6.41 3.93
CA PRO A 390 -12.45 -7.80 4.19
C PRO A 390 -12.98 -8.75 3.11
N ILE A 391 -12.29 -8.87 1.98
CA ILE A 391 -12.70 -9.62 0.78
C ILE A 391 -13.13 -11.05 1.12
N GLN A 392 -12.32 -11.79 1.88
CA GLN A 392 -12.63 -13.19 2.22
C GLN A 392 -13.81 -13.32 3.20
N LEU A 393 -14.03 -12.33 4.08
CA LEU A 393 -15.19 -12.32 4.98
C LEU A 393 -16.48 -12.00 4.21
N PHE A 394 -16.44 -11.08 3.26
CA PHE A 394 -17.57 -10.83 2.37
C PHE A 394 -17.94 -12.08 1.59
N ALA A 395 -16.95 -12.77 0.99
CA ALA A 395 -17.19 -14.01 0.28
C ALA A 395 -17.81 -15.09 1.21
N LYS A 396 -17.28 -15.24 2.43
CA LYS A 396 -17.83 -16.16 3.43
C LYS A 396 -19.27 -15.81 3.84
N ALA A 397 -19.65 -14.53 3.83
CA ALA A 397 -21.00 -14.06 4.13
C ALA A 397 -22.01 -14.26 2.99
N GLY A 398 -21.55 -14.71 1.82
CA GLY A 398 -22.41 -15.07 0.67
C GLY A 398 -22.35 -14.06 -0.48
N TYR A 399 -21.42 -13.11 -0.48
CA TYR A 399 -21.21 -12.19 -1.59
C TYR A 399 -20.27 -12.78 -2.65
N LEU A 400 -20.49 -12.42 -3.89
CA LEU A 400 -19.39 -12.31 -4.85
C LEU A 400 -18.57 -11.07 -4.49
N VAL A 401 -17.25 -11.16 -4.62
CA VAL A 401 -16.39 -9.99 -4.44
C VAL A 401 -15.53 -9.80 -5.68
N LEU A 402 -15.70 -8.69 -6.37
CA LEU A 402 -14.87 -8.33 -7.51
C LEU A 402 -13.81 -7.33 -7.06
N ASN A 403 -12.57 -7.80 -6.94
CA ASN A 403 -11.43 -6.95 -6.63
C ASN A 403 -10.75 -6.50 -7.93
N ILE A 404 -10.79 -5.21 -8.23
CA ILE A 404 -10.36 -4.66 -9.51
C ILE A 404 -9.01 -3.95 -9.37
N GLU A 405 -8.05 -4.31 -10.22
CA GLU A 405 -6.81 -3.54 -10.39
C GLU A 405 -7.10 -2.24 -11.13
N ARG A 406 -6.49 -1.16 -10.67
CA ARG A 406 -6.55 0.14 -11.36
C ARG A 406 -6.03 -0.01 -12.79
N PRO A 407 -6.82 0.36 -13.81
CA PRO A 407 -6.39 0.25 -15.20
C PRO A 407 -5.20 1.17 -15.48
N GLN A 408 -4.44 0.86 -16.53
CA GLN A 408 -3.41 1.76 -16.99
C GLN A 408 -3.99 3.12 -17.39
N SER A 409 -3.19 4.16 -17.22
CA SER A 409 -3.58 5.50 -17.65
C SER A 409 -3.88 5.52 -19.15
N PRO A 410 -4.97 6.16 -19.57
CA PRO A 410 -5.25 6.40 -21.01
C PRO A 410 -4.28 7.41 -21.62
N VAL A 411 -3.54 8.14 -20.79
CA VAL A 411 -2.52 9.11 -21.24
C VAL A 411 -1.17 8.42 -21.36
N SER A 412 -0.60 8.41 -22.56
CA SER A 412 0.73 7.88 -22.80
C SER A 412 1.78 8.62 -21.94
N ALA A 413 2.65 7.86 -21.28
CA ALA A 413 3.78 8.43 -20.55
C ALA A 413 4.92 8.92 -21.47
N LYS A 414 4.91 8.52 -22.74
CA LYS A 414 5.96 8.87 -23.69
C LYS A 414 6.00 10.37 -23.94
N GLN A 415 7.19 10.95 -23.81
CA GLN A 415 7.48 12.36 -24.11
C GLN A 415 6.70 13.41 -23.28
N LEU A 416 6.03 12.99 -22.20
CA LEU A 416 5.34 13.90 -21.29
C LEU A 416 6.07 14.03 -19.97
N ALA A 417 6.30 15.26 -19.53
CA ALA A 417 6.71 15.51 -18.14
C ALA A 417 5.64 14.96 -17.16
N PRO A 418 6.04 14.44 -15.99
CA PRO A 418 5.09 13.86 -15.03
C PRO A 418 3.92 14.79 -14.68
N LEU A 419 4.18 16.08 -14.49
CA LEU A 419 3.17 17.09 -14.16
C LEU A 419 2.17 17.29 -15.31
N GLU A 420 2.64 17.34 -16.56
CA GLU A 420 1.80 17.48 -17.74
C GLU A 420 0.92 16.23 -17.95
N ARG A 421 1.48 15.05 -17.68
CA ARG A 421 0.72 13.82 -17.70
C ARG A 421 -0.43 13.84 -16.69
N GLN A 422 -0.15 14.25 -15.45
CA GLN A 422 -1.18 14.38 -14.41
C GLN A 422 -2.26 15.40 -14.79
N ARG A 423 -1.90 16.54 -15.40
CA ARG A 423 -2.87 17.51 -15.92
C ARG A 423 -3.83 16.88 -16.94
N ARG A 424 -3.29 16.10 -17.88
CA ARG A 424 -4.11 15.42 -18.90
C ARG A 424 -4.98 14.33 -18.29
N GLU A 425 -4.49 13.60 -17.30
CA GLU A 425 -5.26 12.60 -16.57
C GLU A 425 -6.43 13.22 -15.78
N ASN A 426 -6.24 14.42 -15.26
CA ASN A 426 -7.28 15.17 -14.52
C ASN A 426 -8.25 15.93 -15.44
N ALA A 427 -7.80 16.29 -16.66
CA ALA A 427 -8.65 16.99 -17.60
C ALA A 427 -9.94 16.20 -17.89
N ASP A 428 -11.09 16.84 -17.72
CA ASP A 428 -12.40 16.21 -17.88
C ASP A 428 -12.56 14.88 -17.09
N PHE A 429 -11.86 14.76 -15.97
CA PHE A 429 -11.85 13.56 -15.12
C PHE A 429 -11.48 12.28 -15.88
N LEU A 430 -10.61 12.37 -16.89
CA LEU A 430 -10.25 11.26 -17.77
C LEU A 430 -9.81 10.00 -17.01
N ALA A 431 -8.97 10.16 -15.98
CA ALA A 431 -8.55 9.04 -15.13
C ALA A 431 -9.74 8.42 -14.37
N ARG A 432 -10.66 9.24 -13.85
CA ARG A 432 -11.85 8.76 -13.13
C ARG A 432 -12.81 8.03 -14.06
N ARG A 433 -13.06 8.58 -15.24
CA ARG A 433 -13.89 7.95 -16.27
C ARG A 433 -13.31 6.60 -16.70
N ASN A 434 -12.00 6.50 -16.84
CA ASN A 434 -11.32 5.24 -17.17
C ASN A 434 -11.53 4.18 -16.07
N ILE A 435 -11.37 4.54 -14.79
CA ILE A 435 -11.56 3.60 -13.68
C ILE A 435 -13.04 3.20 -13.58
N LEU A 436 -13.96 4.15 -13.65
CA LEU A 436 -15.42 3.86 -13.61
C LEU A 436 -15.84 2.97 -14.77
N SER A 437 -15.40 3.26 -15.99
CA SER A 437 -15.63 2.41 -17.17
C SER A 437 -15.11 0.99 -16.98
N THR A 438 -13.94 0.83 -16.32
CA THR A 438 -13.40 -0.51 -16.01
C THR A 438 -14.33 -1.28 -15.08
N ILE A 439 -14.86 -0.63 -14.05
CA ILE A 439 -15.81 -1.23 -13.10
C ILE A 439 -17.11 -1.58 -13.81
N GLU A 440 -17.77 -0.61 -14.44
CA GLU A 440 -19.09 -0.76 -15.05
C GLU A 440 -19.11 -1.82 -16.14
N THR A 441 -18.10 -1.84 -17.01
CA THR A 441 -18.01 -2.83 -18.11
C THR A 441 -18.07 -4.26 -17.57
N LYS A 442 -17.28 -4.57 -16.53
CA LYS A 442 -17.25 -5.92 -15.98
C LYS A 442 -18.50 -6.25 -15.16
N VAL A 443 -19.03 -5.30 -14.39
CA VAL A 443 -20.23 -5.52 -13.60
C VAL A 443 -21.45 -5.77 -14.51
N LEU A 444 -21.60 -5.01 -15.60
CA LEU A 444 -22.66 -5.24 -16.59
C LEU A 444 -22.55 -6.63 -17.24
N GLU A 445 -21.33 -7.08 -17.56
CA GLU A 445 -21.12 -8.43 -18.07
C GLU A 445 -21.59 -9.50 -17.06
N LEU A 446 -21.23 -9.34 -15.77
CA LEU A 446 -21.62 -10.27 -14.72
C LEU A 446 -23.15 -10.27 -14.46
N ILE A 447 -23.81 -9.12 -14.58
CA ILE A 447 -25.28 -9.02 -14.54
C ILE A 447 -25.90 -9.74 -15.72
N ASN A 448 -25.41 -9.49 -16.93
CA ASN A 448 -25.95 -10.09 -18.17
C ASN A 448 -25.79 -11.63 -18.22
N THR A 449 -24.79 -12.18 -17.51
CA THR A 449 -24.65 -13.64 -17.36
C THR A 449 -25.60 -14.23 -16.32
N GLY A 450 -26.37 -13.42 -15.60
CA GLY A 450 -27.26 -13.84 -14.52
C GLY A 450 -26.51 -14.22 -13.23
N LEU A 451 -25.24 -13.86 -13.10
CA LEU A 451 -24.44 -14.18 -11.92
C LEU A 451 -24.67 -13.17 -10.79
N VAL A 452 -24.82 -11.88 -11.12
CA VAL A 452 -24.97 -10.77 -10.18
C VAL A 452 -26.40 -10.27 -10.18
N ASP A 453 -26.92 -10.00 -8.98
CA ASP A 453 -28.18 -9.33 -8.75
C ASP A 453 -27.97 -7.81 -8.87
N PRO A 454 -28.60 -7.14 -9.85
CA PRO A 454 -28.40 -5.70 -10.09
C PRO A 454 -28.88 -4.80 -8.94
N ASP A 455 -29.79 -5.28 -8.10
CA ASP A 455 -30.35 -4.53 -6.96
C ASP A 455 -29.50 -4.70 -5.68
N ARG A 456 -28.37 -5.44 -5.74
CA ARG A 456 -27.54 -5.73 -4.57
C ARG A 456 -26.04 -5.59 -4.85
N ILE A 457 -25.65 -4.40 -5.32
CA ILE A 457 -24.26 -4.11 -5.68
C ILE A 457 -23.68 -3.05 -4.74
N GLY A 458 -22.61 -3.39 -4.04
CA GLY A 458 -21.86 -2.51 -3.17
C GLY A 458 -20.51 -2.11 -3.76
N ILE A 459 -20.08 -0.86 -3.49
CA ILE A 459 -18.76 -0.36 -3.88
C ILE A 459 -17.99 0.12 -2.65
N THR A 460 -16.66 -0.10 -2.64
CA THR A 460 -15.80 0.32 -1.55
C THR A 460 -14.60 1.12 -2.07
N GLY A 461 -13.99 1.93 -1.22
CA GLY A 461 -12.76 2.63 -1.57
C GLY A 461 -12.07 3.32 -0.40
N LEU A 462 -10.72 3.28 -0.41
CA LEU A 462 -9.86 4.05 0.47
C LEU A 462 -9.03 5.01 -0.37
N SER A 463 -8.82 6.24 0.11
CA SER A 463 -7.96 7.23 -0.55
C SER A 463 -8.43 7.52 -1.98
N ASP A 464 -7.62 7.23 -2.99
CA ASP A 464 -8.00 7.35 -4.40
C ASP A 464 -9.20 6.47 -4.78
N GLY A 465 -9.39 5.32 -4.10
CA GLY A 465 -10.58 4.49 -4.22
C GLY A 465 -11.84 5.18 -3.66
N SER A 466 -11.72 5.97 -2.58
CA SER A 466 -12.83 6.82 -2.10
C SER A 466 -13.19 7.89 -3.12
N THR A 467 -12.19 8.50 -3.75
CA THR A 467 -12.37 9.48 -4.83
C THR A 467 -13.13 8.85 -6.02
N THR A 468 -12.79 7.61 -6.38
CA THR A 468 -13.52 6.86 -7.41
C THR A 468 -14.96 6.56 -6.99
N THR A 469 -15.19 6.16 -5.74
CA THR A 469 -16.54 5.89 -5.21
C THR A 469 -17.37 7.17 -5.17
N GLN A 470 -16.77 8.30 -4.79
CA GLN A 470 -17.41 9.63 -4.84
C GLN A 470 -17.79 10.00 -6.27
N PHE A 471 -16.90 9.80 -7.24
CA PHE A 471 -17.20 10.02 -8.66
C PHE A 471 -18.31 9.09 -9.15
N ALA A 472 -18.27 7.80 -8.79
CA ALA A 472 -19.30 6.83 -9.13
C ALA A 472 -20.69 7.20 -8.57
N ALA A 473 -20.74 7.79 -7.37
CA ALA A 473 -22.01 8.24 -6.76
C ALA A 473 -22.73 9.33 -7.57
N LEU A 474 -22.01 10.03 -8.44
CA LEU A 474 -22.55 11.12 -9.25
C LEU A 474 -22.74 10.76 -10.73
N HIS A 475 -22.07 9.68 -11.19
CA HIS A 475 -22.00 9.33 -12.61
C HIS A 475 -22.49 7.91 -12.94
N SER A 476 -22.90 7.13 -11.93
CA SER A 476 -23.39 5.76 -12.11
C SER A 476 -24.65 5.51 -11.28
N GLN A 477 -25.56 4.71 -11.82
CA GLN A 477 -26.77 4.25 -11.11
C GLN A 477 -26.66 2.75 -10.74
N MET A 478 -25.49 2.16 -10.91
CA MET A 478 -25.27 0.73 -10.74
C MET A 478 -25.21 0.28 -9.27
N PHE A 479 -24.93 1.19 -8.34
CA PHE A 479 -24.61 0.85 -6.96
C PHE A 479 -25.77 1.08 -6.01
N ASN A 480 -25.91 0.19 -5.01
CA ASN A 480 -26.99 0.20 -4.03
C ASN A 480 -26.49 0.51 -2.61
N ALA A 481 -25.19 0.44 -2.36
CA ALA A 481 -24.54 0.87 -1.12
C ALA A 481 -23.05 1.13 -1.31
N ALA A 482 -22.46 2.01 -0.51
CA ALA A 482 -21.02 2.24 -0.51
C ALA A 482 -20.42 2.25 0.89
N SER A 483 -19.12 1.93 0.96
CA SER A 483 -18.29 2.15 2.15
C SER A 483 -16.95 2.76 1.75
N ILE A 484 -16.59 3.89 2.35
CA ILE A 484 -15.41 4.67 1.99
C ILE A 484 -14.59 5.07 3.21
N SER A 485 -13.30 5.29 2.97
CA SER A 485 -12.33 5.79 3.96
C SER A 485 -11.42 6.82 3.31
N GLY A 486 -11.17 7.96 4.00
CA GLY A 486 -10.36 9.05 3.46
C GLY A 486 -11.06 9.86 2.35
N CYS A 487 -12.30 10.26 2.58
CA CYS A 487 -13.12 11.12 1.73
C CYS A 487 -12.98 12.58 2.22
N CYS A 488 -13.39 13.60 1.54
CA CYS A 488 -14.00 13.72 0.22
C CYS A 488 -13.39 14.91 -0.52
N TRP A 489 -13.44 14.91 -1.85
CA TRP A 489 -13.09 16.09 -2.65
C TRP A 489 -14.25 17.07 -2.67
N GLU A 490 -14.14 18.13 -1.86
CA GLU A 490 -15.13 19.18 -1.71
C GLU A 490 -14.50 20.56 -1.91
N PRO A 491 -15.28 21.59 -2.24
CA PRO A 491 -14.74 22.94 -2.39
C PRO A 491 -13.93 23.42 -1.19
N SER A 492 -14.37 23.11 0.04
CA SER A 492 -13.63 23.49 1.26
C SER A 492 -12.29 22.78 1.42
N GLN A 493 -12.11 21.61 0.84
CA GLN A 493 -10.86 20.83 0.98
C GLN A 493 -9.66 21.57 0.42
N THR A 494 -9.83 22.37 -0.64
CA THR A 494 -8.74 23.18 -1.21
C THR A 494 -8.10 24.12 -0.19
N TRP A 495 -8.80 24.47 0.88
CA TRP A 495 -8.34 25.35 1.96
C TRP A 495 -7.70 24.56 3.11
N LEU A 496 -8.11 23.30 3.28
CA LEU A 496 -7.68 22.45 4.39
C LEU A 496 -6.36 21.73 4.10
N LEU A 497 -5.92 21.70 2.85
CA LEU A 497 -4.73 20.93 2.44
C LEU A 497 -3.39 21.61 2.78
N GLY A 498 -3.40 22.89 3.21
CA GLY A 498 -2.17 23.66 3.38
C GLY A 498 -1.60 24.14 2.04
N THR A 499 -0.85 25.25 2.08
CA THR A 499 -0.44 26.01 0.88
C THR A 499 0.35 25.19 -0.14
N ALA A 500 1.30 24.39 0.31
CA ALA A 500 2.18 23.64 -0.60
C ALA A 500 1.43 22.53 -1.36
N ILE A 501 0.53 21.82 -0.68
CA ILE A 501 -0.32 20.81 -1.32
C ILE A 501 -1.33 21.48 -2.25
N GLN A 502 -1.92 22.59 -1.84
CA GLN A 502 -2.84 23.38 -2.67
C GLN A 502 -2.16 23.80 -3.98
N GLN A 503 -0.95 24.35 -3.93
CA GLN A 503 -0.18 24.73 -5.12
C GLN A 503 0.08 23.52 -6.03
N HIS A 504 0.42 22.37 -5.46
CA HIS A 504 0.58 21.14 -6.22
C HIS A 504 -0.71 20.77 -6.94
N TYR A 505 -1.86 20.73 -6.26
CA TYR A 505 -3.14 20.41 -6.88
C TYR A 505 -3.55 21.40 -7.96
N GLN A 506 -3.33 22.70 -7.76
CA GLN A 506 -3.53 23.72 -8.80
C GLN A 506 -2.64 23.45 -10.02
N SER A 507 -1.38 23.05 -9.79
CA SER A 507 -0.44 22.73 -10.86
C SER A 507 -0.86 21.54 -11.73
N ILE A 508 -1.72 20.68 -11.21
CA ILE A 508 -2.28 19.51 -11.93
C ILE A 508 -3.75 19.69 -12.35
N GLY A 509 -4.26 20.93 -12.30
CA GLY A 509 -5.55 21.31 -12.89
C GLY A 509 -6.73 21.39 -11.93
N TRP A 510 -6.52 21.24 -10.61
CA TRP A 510 -7.59 21.46 -9.63
C TRP A 510 -7.84 22.95 -9.38
N PRO A 511 -9.07 23.37 -9.04
CA PRO A 511 -9.40 24.77 -8.83
C PRO A 511 -8.63 25.43 -7.70
N ALA A 512 -8.27 26.69 -7.88
CA ALA A 512 -7.59 27.49 -6.86
C ALA A 512 -8.49 27.91 -5.70
N SER A 513 -9.80 28.03 -5.94
CA SER A 513 -10.78 28.41 -4.92
C SER A 513 -12.12 27.68 -5.14
N PRO A 514 -13.00 27.66 -4.15
CA PRO A 514 -14.34 27.08 -4.27
C PRO A 514 -15.19 27.68 -5.39
N GLU A 515 -14.98 28.96 -5.69
CA GLU A 515 -15.71 29.70 -6.71
C GLU A 515 -15.10 29.54 -8.10
N ALA A 516 -13.81 29.21 -8.18
CA ALA A 516 -13.02 29.25 -9.41
C ALA A 516 -13.43 28.21 -10.46
N SER A 517 -14.28 27.23 -10.14
CA SER A 517 -14.80 26.31 -11.16
C SER A 517 -16.03 25.53 -10.68
N SER A 518 -17.19 26.10 -10.89
CA SER A 518 -18.46 25.38 -10.69
C SER A 518 -18.55 24.11 -11.53
N ALA A 519 -17.96 24.07 -12.72
CA ALA A 519 -17.95 22.92 -13.63
C ALA A 519 -17.23 21.69 -13.05
N ILE A 520 -16.09 21.87 -12.35
CA ILE A 520 -15.40 20.76 -11.69
C ILE A 520 -16.20 20.27 -10.50
N TRP A 521 -16.65 21.17 -9.63
CA TRP A 521 -17.38 20.80 -8.42
C TRP A 521 -18.76 20.20 -8.71
N SER A 522 -19.42 20.59 -9.80
CA SER A 522 -20.67 19.96 -10.22
C SER A 522 -20.52 18.49 -10.63
N GLN A 523 -19.32 18.06 -10.98
CA GLN A 523 -19.04 16.68 -11.36
C GLN A 523 -18.39 15.84 -10.25
N MET A 524 -17.83 16.46 -9.22
CA MET A 524 -17.03 15.74 -8.22
C MET A 524 -17.54 15.91 -6.79
N SER A 525 -18.09 17.06 -6.42
CA SER A 525 -18.48 17.37 -5.04
C SER A 525 -19.79 16.70 -4.63
N LEU A 526 -19.77 15.92 -3.55
CA LEU A 526 -20.99 15.38 -2.95
C LEU A 526 -21.86 16.49 -2.34
N SER A 527 -21.26 17.54 -1.76
CA SER A 527 -22.01 18.63 -1.16
C SER A 527 -22.82 19.43 -2.19
N ARG A 528 -22.27 19.61 -3.39
CA ARG A 528 -22.95 20.32 -4.49
C ARG A 528 -24.02 19.47 -5.18
N ASN A 529 -24.00 18.16 -4.97
CA ASN A 529 -24.86 17.19 -5.67
C ASN A 529 -25.56 16.23 -4.71
N ALA A 530 -25.76 16.60 -3.45
CA ALA A 530 -26.24 15.69 -2.40
C ALA A 530 -27.57 15.01 -2.75
N SER A 531 -28.47 15.72 -3.43
CA SER A 531 -29.77 15.20 -3.88
C SER A 531 -29.67 14.17 -5.02
N ARG A 532 -28.51 14.07 -5.71
CA ARG A 532 -28.27 13.11 -6.78
C ARG A 532 -27.68 11.79 -6.26
N VAL A 533 -27.20 11.74 -5.01
CA VAL A 533 -26.62 10.53 -4.41
C VAL A 533 -27.73 9.54 -4.09
N ALA A 534 -27.81 8.47 -4.87
CA ALA A 534 -28.93 7.53 -4.89
C ALA A 534 -28.71 6.27 -4.04
N PHE A 535 -27.70 6.22 -3.19
CA PHE A 535 -27.40 5.06 -2.34
C PHE A 535 -26.78 5.46 -0.99
N PRO A 536 -26.91 4.62 0.05
CA PRO A 536 -26.33 4.86 1.37
C PRO A 536 -24.79 4.78 1.35
N ILE A 537 -24.16 5.67 2.13
CA ILE A 537 -22.70 5.74 2.24
C ILE A 537 -22.27 5.59 3.71
N LEU A 538 -21.43 4.58 3.99
CA LEU A 538 -20.68 4.45 5.24
C LEU A 538 -19.33 5.14 5.08
N MET A 539 -18.98 6.02 6.02
CA MET A 539 -17.67 6.67 6.09
C MET A 539 -16.95 6.25 7.35
N GLN A 540 -15.75 5.68 7.22
CA GLN A 540 -14.93 5.20 8.33
C GLN A 540 -13.54 5.84 8.26
N VAL A 541 -13.34 6.95 8.98
CA VAL A 541 -12.19 7.83 8.80
C VAL A 541 -11.31 7.94 10.03
N ALA A 542 -10.04 8.31 9.84
CA ALA A 542 -9.17 8.76 10.92
C ALA A 542 -9.67 10.10 11.48
N ASP A 543 -9.41 10.37 12.76
CA ASP A 543 -9.80 11.61 13.42
C ASP A 543 -9.22 12.87 12.73
N GLY A 544 -8.00 12.78 12.21
CA GLY A 544 -7.39 13.85 11.42
C GLY A 544 -8.11 14.14 10.10
N GLU A 545 -8.83 13.16 9.53
CA GLU A 545 -9.53 13.28 8.25
C GLU A 545 -11.01 13.69 8.38
N LEU A 546 -11.44 14.02 9.59
CA LEU A 546 -12.84 14.43 9.84
C LEU A 546 -13.20 15.73 9.11
N TYR A 547 -12.36 16.73 9.18
CA TYR A 547 -12.68 18.06 8.65
C TYR A 547 -12.96 18.09 7.13
N PRO A 548 -12.17 17.43 6.27
CA PRO A 548 -12.42 17.44 4.83
C PRO A 548 -13.78 16.88 4.43
N MET A 549 -14.36 15.99 5.23
CA MET A 549 -15.64 15.33 4.89
C MET A 549 -16.88 16.04 5.44
N LEU A 550 -16.72 16.98 6.39
CA LEU A 550 -17.86 17.59 7.08
C LEU A 550 -18.83 18.32 6.13
N GLU A 551 -18.31 18.96 5.08
CA GLU A 551 -19.13 19.64 4.07
C GLU A 551 -20.02 18.64 3.34
N ALA A 552 -19.46 17.51 2.88
CA ALA A 552 -20.21 16.44 2.22
C ALA A 552 -21.26 15.82 3.16
N VAL A 553 -20.85 15.46 4.39
CA VAL A 553 -21.74 14.83 5.39
C VAL A 553 -22.92 15.73 5.72
N ARG A 554 -22.68 17.04 5.94
CA ARG A 554 -23.75 17.99 6.22
C ARG A 554 -24.74 18.08 5.06
N ALA A 555 -24.25 18.18 3.83
CA ALA A 555 -25.09 18.29 2.66
C ALA A 555 -25.92 17.02 2.41
N LEU A 556 -25.29 15.83 2.53
CA LEU A 556 -25.98 14.55 2.39
C LEU A 556 -27.09 14.40 3.44
N ARG A 557 -26.84 14.74 4.70
CA ARG A 557 -27.87 14.72 5.75
C ARG A 557 -29.01 15.70 5.48
N ALA A 558 -28.68 16.90 5.00
CA ALA A 558 -29.72 17.90 4.63
C ALA A 558 -30.57 17.46 3.45
N ALA A 559 -30.03 16.62 2.56
CA ALA A 559 -30.75 16.03 1.43
C ALA A 559 -31.46 14.70 1.80
N ASN A 560 -31.45 14.29 3.07
CA ASN A 560 -31.94 12.99 3.55
C ASN A 560 -31.27 11.77 2.89
N SER A 561 -30.09 11.94 2.27
CA SER A 561 -29.29 10.83 1.77
C SER A 561 -28.70 10.04 2.94
N PRO A 562 -28.86 8.70 3.01
CA PRO A 562 -28.36 7.93 4.12
C PRO A 562 -26.84 7.98 4.22
N VAL A 563 -26.31 8.59 5.27
CA VAL A 563 -24.87 8.64 5.55
C VAL A 563 -24.60 8.36 7.03
N ASP A 564 -23.78 7.33 7.30
CA ASP A 564 -23.28 7.05 8.65
C ASP A 564 -21.76 7.23 8.69
N VAL A 565 -21.27 7.81 9.80
CA VAL A 565 -19.88 8.25 9.92
C VAL A 565 -19.30 7.77 11.22
N TYR A 566 -18.12 7.11 11.12
CA TYR A 566 -17.33 6.68 12.28
C TYR A 566 -15.94 7.27 12.20
N VAL A 567 -15.54 7.93 13.29
CA VAL A 567 -14.25 8.59 13.44
C VAL A 567 -13.41 7.76 14.41
N PHE A 568 -12.25 7.31 13.95
CA PHE A 568 -11.34 6.49 14.73
C PHE A 568 -10.26 7.39 15.37
N PRO A 569 -10.20 7.45 16.72
CA PRO A 569 -9.24 8.31 17.41
C PRO A 569 -7.81 7.80 17.28
N ASP A 570 -6.86 8.74 17.24
CA ASP A 570 -5.43 8.47 17.14
C ASP A 570 -5.05 7.57 15.96
N GLU A 571 -5.75 7.74 14.84
CA GLU A 571 -5.49 7.01 13.61
C GLU A 571 -4.86 7.88 12.52
N LEU A 572 -4.30 7.20 11.54
CA LEU A 572 -3.69 7.80 10.37
C LEU A 572 -4.51 7.43 9.13
N HIS A 573 -4.15 8.00 8.00
CA HIS A 573 -4.79 7.72 6.72
C HIS A 573 -5.00 6.20 6.47
N ILE A 574 -3.97 5.41 6.73
CA ILE A 574 -4.11 3.95 6.85
C ILE A 574 -4.17 3.63 8.34
N LYS A 575 -5.30 3.11 8.80
CA LYS A 575 -5.52 2.79 10.21
C LYS A 575 -4.51 1.78 10.70
N ARG A 576 -3.85 2.09 11.82
CA ARG A 576 -2.72 1.33 12.35
C ARG A 576 -3.10 0.44 13.55
N GLN A 577 -4.11 0.81 14.32
CA GLN A 577 -4.47 0.07 15.53
C GLN A 577 -5.23 -1.21 15.18
N PRO A 578 -4.78 -2.40 15.65
CA PRO A 578 -5.41 -3.67 15.30
C PRO A 578 -6.91 -3.76 15.62
N ILE A 579 -7.33 -3.21 16.78
CA ILE A 579 -8.74 -3.21 17.16
C ILE A 579 -9.60 -2.35 16.23
N HIS A 580 -9.08 -1.21 15.78
CA HIS A 580 -9.78 -0.33 14.86
C HIS A 580 -9.95 -1.01 13.49
N ARG A 581 -8.89 -1.62 12.96
CA ARG A 581 -8.95 -2.39 11.71
C ARG A 581 -9.97 -3.52 11.79
N LEU A 582 -10.02 -4.24 12.92
CA LEU A 582 -11.01 -5.30 13.13
C LEU A 582 -12.45 -4.75 13.15
N ASN A 583 -12.68 -3.60 13.79
CA ASN A 583 -13.99 -2.96 13.82
C ASN A 583 -14.40 -2.38 12.47
N VAL A 584 -13.47 -1.84 11.69
CA VAL A 584 -13.71 -1.44 10.28
C VAL A 584 -14.19 -2.64 9.46
N TYR A 585 -13.53 -3.79 9.57
CA TYR A 585 -13.94 -5.01 8.88
C TYR A 585 -15.35 -5.46 9.26
N ARG A 586 -15.63 -5.55 10.56
CA ARG A 586 -16.94 -5.98 11.07
C ARG A 586 -18.06 -5.04 10.66
N ARG A 587 -17.81 -3.73 10.72
CA ARG A 587 -18.83 -2.74 10.34
C ARG A 587 -19.06 -2.71 8.85
N ASN A 588 -18.02 -2.84 8.02
CA ASN A 588 -18.20 -3.01 6.58
C ASN A 588 -19.11 -4.20 6.26
N LEU A 589 -18.89 -5.35 6.90
CA LEU A 589 -19.72 -6.52 6.69
C LEU A 589 -21.19 -6.26 7.09
N ARG A 590 -21.41 -5.72 8.31
CA ARG A 590 -22.77 -5.42 8.78
C ARG A 590 -23.49 -4.37 7.93
N TRP A 591 -22.76 -3.34 7.46
CA TRP A 591 -23.31 -2.31 6.58
C TRP A 591 -23.88 -2.92 5.30
N PHE A 592 -23.09 -3.72 4.59
CA PHE A 592 -23.55 -4.37 3.38
C PHE A 592 -24.62 -5.44 3.67
N ASP A 593 -24.48 -6.22 4.72
CA ASP A 593 -25.52 -7.18 5.14
C ASP A 593 -26.87 -6.51 5.39
N PHE A 594 -26.88 -5.33 6.00
CA PHE A 594 -28.08 -4.54 6.22
C PHE A 594 -28.67 -3.99 4.90
N TRP A 595 -27.84 -3.31 4.10
CA TRP A 595 -28.34 -2.57 2.94
C TRP A 595 -28.59 -3.45 1.71
N LEU A 596 -27.81 -4.51 1.50
CA LEU A 596 -27.88 -5.37 0.31
C LEU A 596 -28.57 -6.70 0.55
N MET A 597 -28.67 -7.15 1.81
CA MET A 597 -29.24 -8.47 2.13
C MET A 597 -30.34 -8.44 3.19
N ASP A 598 -30.78 -7.25 3.63
CA ASP A 598 -31.80 -7.02 4.65
C ASP A 598 -31.58 -7.78 5.97
N LYS A 599 -30.30 -8.05 6.31
CA LYS A 599 -29.96 -8.74 7.55
C LYS A 599 -29.94 -7.78 8.74
N MET A 600 -30.57 -8.19 9.84
CA MET A 600 -30.58 -7.48 11.12
C MET A 600 -29.85 -8.32 12.17
N PRO A 601 -28.86 -7.77 12.89
CA PRO A 601 -28.27 -8.44 14.05
C PRO A 601 -29.31 -8.68 15.15
N ALA A 602 -29.11 -9.75 15.94
CA ALA A 602 -30.08 -10.15 16.96
C ALA A 602 -30.12 -9.20 18.15
N ASP A 603 -28.96 -8.76 18.64
CA ASP A 603 -28.82 -8.00 19.89
C ASP A 603 -27.55 -7.13 19.93
N GLY A 604 -27.31 -6.50 21.08
CA GLY A 604 -26.10 -5.72 21.38
C GLY A 604 -25.92 -4.44 20.56
N ILE A 605 -24.69 -3.89 20.61
CA ILE A 605 -24.30 -2.67 19.91
C ILE A 605 -24.50 -2.77 18.39
N GLU A 606 -24.41 -3.98 17.84
CA GLU A 606 -24.62 -4.25 16.43
C GLU A 606 -26.09 -4.07 16.04
N ARG A 607 -27.00 -4.42 16.95
CA ARG A 607 -28.43 -4.17 16.80
C ARG A 607 -28.75 -2.68 16.86
N GLU A 608 -28.08 -1.94 17.72
CA GLU A 608 -28.25 -0.47 17.83
C GLU A 608 -27.79 0.21 16.53
N GLU A 609 -26.63 -0.17 15.99
CA GLU A 609 -26.16 0.33 14.68
C GLU A 609 -27.21 0.07 13.59
N ALA A 610 -27.68 -1.15 13.45
CA ALA A 610 -28.66 -1.53 12.45
C ALA A 610 -30.04 -0.84 12.67
N SER A 611 -30.41 -0.55 13.90
CA SER A 611 -31.63 0.20 14.23
C SER A 611 -31.55 1.65 13.74
N ARG A 612 -30.38 2.30 13.89
CA ARG A 612 -30.16 3.64 13.30
C ARG A 612 -30.23 3.60 11.78
N TRP A 613 -29.63 2.58 11.15
CA TRP A 613 -29.69 2.43 9.68
C TRP A 613 -31.11 2.14 9.20
N ALA A 614 -31.92 1.41 9.98
CA ALA A 614 -33.32 1.20 9.67
C ALA A 614 -34.13 2.51 9.74
N GLN A 615 -33.79 3.41 10.68
CA GLN A 615 -34.39 4.74 10.72
C GLN A 615 -33.98 5.56 9.50
N MET A 616 -32.67 5.61 9.17
CA MET A 616 -32.16 6.28 7.97
C MET A 616 -32.90 5.80 6.68
N ARG A 617 -33.11 4.47 6.58
CA ARG A 617 -33.83 3.88 5.43
C ARG A 617 -35.28 4.34 5.36
N ARG A 618 -35.97 4.47 6.52
CA ARG A 618 -37.36 4.99 6.56
C ARG A 618 -37.42 6.47 6.17
N ASP A 619 -36.54 7.26 6.74
CA ASP A 619 -36.51 8.71 6.47
C ASP A 619 -36.20 8.99 5.00
N TRP A 620 -35.26 8.24 4.42
CA TRP A 620 -34.91 8.33 3.00
C TRP A 620 -36.11 8.00 2.09
N LYS A 621 -36.81 6.89 2.36
CA LYS A 621 -38.00 6.50 1.58
C LYS A 621 -39.18 7.49 1.73
N GLN A 622 -39.30 8.15 2.87
CA GLN A 622 -40.37 9.16 3.11
C GLN A 622 -40.03 10.52 2.51
N GLY A 623 -38.75 10.85 2.38
CA GLY A 623 -38.28 12.11 1.80
C GLY A 623 -38.49 12.24 0.28
N GLY A 624 -38.96 11.20 -0.38
CA GLY A 624 -39.41 11.16 -1.78
C GLY A 624 -38.42 11.77 -2.76
N ILE A 625 -37.29 11.07 -3.04
CA ILE A 625 -36.64 11.27 -4.33
C ILE A 625 -37.33 10.28 -5.28
N ASP A 626 -38.32 10.77 -6.04
CA ASP A 626 -38.81 10.10 -7.23
C ASP A 626 -37.60 9.98 -8.18
N LEU A 627 -37.02 8.79 -8.24
CA LEU A 627 -36.04 8.48 -9.26
C LEU A 627 -36.74 8.64 -10.62
N PRO A 628 -36.18 9.39 -11.58
CA PRO A 628 -36.74 9.45 -12.91
C PRO A 628 -36.85 8.03 -13.46
N THR A 629 -38.06 7.55 -13.65
CA THR A 629 -38.33 6.35 -14.43
C THR A 629 -37.74 6.56 -15.82
N SER A 630 -36.83 5.70 -16.23
CA SER A 630 -36.33 5.66 -17.61
C SER A 630 -37.51 5.37 -18.54
N ASP A 631 -37.96 6.39 -19.27
CA ASP A 631 -38.66 6.20 -20.51
C ASP A 631 -37.70 5.76 -21.62
#